data_8cfb64ff0f27d11f28ebec79aada64f7
#
_entry.id   8cfb64ff0f27d11f28ebec79aada64f7
#
_cell.length_a   1.000
_cell.length_b   1.000
_cell.length_c   1.000
_cell.angle_alpha   90.00
_cell.angle_beta   90.00
_cell.angle_gamma   90.00
#
_symmetry.space_group_name_H-M   'P 1'
#
loop_
_entity.id
_entity.type
_entity.pdbx_description
1 polymer ?
#
loop_
_entity_poly.entity_id
_entity_poly.type
_entity_poly.pdbx_seq_one_letter_code
_entity_poly.pdbx_strand_id
1 'polypeptide(L)'
;LALTDLHLKVEWSEFNDCRFHQKARPVLNEYGIAAQGSFGNSPAIFRNCTFEGVRFKLLGGFSMSRATFEDCTFVNCRWEGHFANDAWLINNRFIGKMNGCVWFGAGDVGRNVIAGNNFSETIFTTNVAFRNAFPVDDQTWPDGYEPLEDD
;
A
#
# COMPACT_ATOMS: atom_id res chain seq x y z
N LEU A 1 3.95 4.77 -15.39
CA LEU A 1 5.31 5.11 -14.94
C LEU A 1 6.05 3.86 -14.48
N ALA A 2 7.20 3.59 -15.10
CA ALA A 2 8.09 2.52 -14.66
C ALA A 2 8.95 3.00 -13.48
N LEU A 3 8.90 2.26 -12.38
CA LEU A 3 9.66 2.56 -11.17
C LEU A 3 10.97 1.74 -11.20
N THR A 4 11.95 2.25 -11.94
CA THR A 4 13.26 1.62 -12.11
C THR A 4 14.35 2.63 -11.79
N ASP A 5 15.34 2.22 -11.01
CA ASP A 5 16.54 3.04 -10.71
C ASP A 5 16.20 4.49 -10.33
N LEU A 6 15.12 4.67 -9.58
CA LEU A 6 14.48 5.94 -9.30
C LEU A 6 14.42 6.19 -7.79
N HIS A 7 14.75 7.41 -7.40
CA HIS A 7 14.43 7.91 -6.07
C HIS A 7 13.22 8.83 -6.17
N LEU A 8 12.05 8.32 -5.81
CA LEU A 8 10.78 9.03 -5.95
C LEU A 8 10.43 9.76 -4.66
N LYS A 9 10.08 11.02 -4.79
CA LYS A 9 9.51 11.83 -3.73
C LYS A 9 8.30 12.57 -4.28
N VAL A 10 7.11 12.19 -3.85
CA VAL A 10 5.87 12.83 -4.28
C VAL A 10 5.41 13.83 -3.21
N GLU A 11 5.16 15.03 -3.63
CA GLU A 11 4.73 16.13 -2.76
C GLU A 11 3.58 16.92 -3.40
N TRP A 12 2.51 17.15 -2.64
CA TRP A 12 1.40 18.04 -3.01
C TRP A 12 0.85 17.82 -4.41
N SER A 13 0.86 16.58 -4.88
CA SER A 13 0.52 16.22 -6.25
C SER A 13 -0.76 15.39 -6.31
N GLU A 14 -1.42 15.42 -7.45
CA GLU A 14 -2.59 14.61 -7.74
C GLU A 14 -2.36 13.81 -9.02
N PHE A 15 -2.63 12.52 -8.96
CA PHE A 15 -2.51 11.59 -10.08
C PHE A 15 -3.86 10.94 -10.32
N ASN A 16 -4.37 11.04 -11.52
CA ASN A 16 -5.62 10.41 -11.95
C ASN A 16 -5.34 9.47 -13.11
N ASP A 17 -5.92 8.29 -13.09
CA ASP A 17 -5.86 7.30 -14.17
C ASP A 17 -4.43 6.88 -14.56
N CYS A 18 -3.51 6.92 -13.60
CA CYS A 18 -2.10 6.59 -13.83
C CYS A 18 -1.81 5.13 -13.51
N ARG A 19 -0.77 4.61 -14.15
CA ARG A 19 -0.25 3.28 -13.86
C ARG A 19 1.22 3.38 -13.42
N PHE A 20 1.51 2.79 -12.28
CA PHE A 20 2.85 2.66 -11.72
C PHE A 20 3.22 1.18 -11.69
N HIS A 21 4.37 0.83 -12.23
CA HIS A 21 4.81 -0.56 -12.25
C HIS A 21 6.29 -0.70 -11.94
N GLN A 22 6.64 -1.82 -11.32
CA GLN A 22 8.00 -2.19 -11.00
C GLN A 22 8.24 -3.63 -11.41
N LYS A 23 9.42 -3.93 -11.95
CA LYS A 23 9.77 -5.31 -12.32
C LYS A 23 9.92 -6.18 -11.07
N ALA A 24 9.59 -7.47 -11.20
CA ALA A 24 9.68 -8.45 -10.11
C ALA A 24 11.09 -8.54 -9.49
N ARG A 25 12.12 -8.37 -10.30
CA ARG A 25 13.50 -8.23 -9.83
C ARG A 25 13.87 -6.76 -9.92
N PRO A 26 14.21 -6.12 -8.80
CA PRO A 26 14.62 -4.72 -8.85
C PRO A 26 15.91 -4.59 -9.67
N VAL A 27 15.92 -3.57 -10.53
CA VAL A 27 17.17 -3.13 -11.16
C VAL A 27 17.92 -2.32 -10.11
N LEU A 28 19.15 -2.73 -9.83
CA LEU A 28 20.02 -2.00 -8.91
C LEU A 28 20.80 -0.96 -9.70
N ASN A 29 20.98 0.23 -9.09
CA ASN A 29 21.87 1.24 -9.64
C ASN A 29 23.35 0.86 -9.40
N GLU A 30 24.28 1.72 -9.82
CA GLU A 30 25.72 1.53 -9.64
C GLU A 30 26.16 1.37 -8.18
N TYR A 31 25.34 1.81 -7.22
CA TYR A 31 25.59 1.67 -5.78
C TYR A 31 24.86 0.47 -5.15
N GLY A 32 24.24 -0.38 -5.96
CA GLY A 32 23.48 -1.53 -5.48
C GLY A 32 22.14 -1.17 -4.84
N ILE A 33 21.56 -0.01 -5.16
CA ILE A 33 20.30 0.47 -4.60
C ILE A 33 19.18 0.33 -5.62
N ALA A 34 18.08 -0.31 -5.22
CA ALA A 34 16.85 -0.38 -6.00
C ALA A 34 16.07 0.93 -5.94
N ALA A 35 15.14 1.11 -6.88
CA ALA A 35 14.21 2.23 -6.84
C ALA A 35 13.45 2.25 -5.51
N GLN A 36 13.40 3.41 -4.88
CA GLN A 36 12.78 3.61 -3.58
C GLN A 36 12.25 5.04 -3.42
N GLY A 37 11.43 5.27 -2.43
CA GLY A 37 10.93 6.60 -2.14
C GLY A 37 9.61 6.62 -1.40
N SER A 38 8.88 7.70 -1.57
CA SER A 38 7.59 7.91 -0.94
C SER A 38 6.56 8.43 -1.92
N PHE A 39 5.38 7.82 -1.92
CA PHE A 39 4.21 8.33 -2.64
C PHE A 39 3.49 9.46 -1.89
N GLY A 40 3.85 9.73 -0.65
CA GLY A 40 3.19 10.73 0.16
C GLY A 40 4.14 11.44 1.13
N ASN A 41 5.30 11.87 0.67
CA ASN A 41 6.24 12.64 1.50
C ASN A 41 5.58 13.91 2.06
N SER A 42 4.75 14.56 1.24
CA SER A 42 3.69 15.47 1.66
C SER A 42 2.36 14.95 1.11
N PRO A 43 1.21 15.41 1.61
CA PRO A 43 -0.08 14.90 1.13
C PRO A 43 -0.16 14.88 -0.41
N ALA A 44 -0.48 13.73 -0.96
CA ALA A 44 -0.65 13.49 -2.38
C ALA A 44 -1.90 12.62 -2.59
N ILE A 45 -2.52 12.72 -3.75
CA ILE A 45 -3.77 12.02 -4.05
C ILE A 45 -3.58 11.19 -5.30
N PHE A 46 -3.95 9.90 -5.20
CA PHE A 46 -3.98 8.96 -6.31
C PHE A 46 -5.41 8.48 -6.47
N ARG A 47 -6.02 8.77 -7.63
CA ARG A 47 -7.37 8.31 -7.96
C ARG A 47 -7.37 7.45 -9.20
N ASN A 48 -8.07 6.31 -9.13
CA ASN A 48 -8.20 5.37 -10.23
C ASN A 48 -6.84 4.99 -10.85
N CYS A 49 -5.84 4.86 -10.00
CA CYS A 49 -4.50 4.46 -10.39
C CYS A 49 -4.29 2.96 -10.19
N THR A 50 -3.37 2.40 -10.95
CA THR A 50 -2.95 1.00 -10.80
C THR A 50 -1.48 0.95 -10.38
N PHE A 51 -1.20 0.19 -9.33
CA PHE A 51 0.14 -0.10 -8.85
C PHE A 51 0.41 -1.59 -9.07
N GLU A 52 1.35 -1.91 -9.95
CA GLU A 52 1.64 -3.31 -10.32
C GLU A 52 3.07 -3.69 -9.97
N GLY A 53 3.20 -4.74 -9.18
CA GLY A 53 4.49 -5.28 -8.76
C GLY A 53 5.33 -4.33 -7.92
N VAL A 54 4.76 -3.25 -7.42
CA VAL A 54 5.48 -2.25 -6.63
C VAL A 54 5.88 -2.84 -5.27
N ARG A 55 7.12 -2.62 -4.88
CA ARG A 55 7.60 -2.98 -3.55
C ARG A 55 7.26 -1.88 -2.56
N PHE A 56 6.27 -2.12 -1.75
CA PHE A 56 5.92 -1.28 -0.63
C PHE A 56 6.71 -1.70 0.61
N LYS A 57 7.62 -0.84 1.04
CA LYS A 57 8.50 -1.08 2.18
C LYS A 57 9.03 0.26 2.67
N LEU A 58 9.10 0.43 3.97
CA LEU A 58 9.55 1.71 4.56
C LEU A 58 11.00 2.04 4.20
N LEU A 59 11.88 1.06 4.24
CA LEU A 59 13.29 1.21 3.86
C LEU A 59 13.63 0.25 2.72
N GLY A 60 14.17 0.76 1.63
CA GLY A 60 14.53 -0.03 0.46
C GLY A 60 13.38 -0.34 -0.50
N GLY A 61 12.26 0.36 -0.38
CA GLY A 61 11.09 0.28 -1.24
C GLY A 61 10.33 1.59 -1.24
N PHE A 62 9.05 1.54 -1.57
CA PHE A 62 8.17 2.71 -1.59
C PHE A 62 7.26 2.72 -0.37
N SER A 63 7.15 3.87 0.29
CA SER A 63 6.20 4.06 1.38
C SER A 63 4.91 4.73 0.89
N MET A 64 3.81 4.43 1.55
CA MET A 64 2.52 5.09 1.31
C MET A 64 2.47 6.45 2.00
N SER A 65 3.08 6.56 3.17
CA SER A 65 3.13 7.77 3.99
C SER A 65 1.78 8.47 4.13
N ARG A 66 1.70 9.75 3.80
CA ARG A 66 0.48 10.57 3.92
C ARG A 66 -0.33 10.65 2.63
N ALA A 67 -0.14 9.69 1.72
CA ALA A 67 -0.91 9.66 0.47
C ALA A 67 -2.36 9.24 0.71
N THR A 68 -3.23 9.75 -0.14
CA THR A 68 -4.59 9.25 -0.30
C THR A 68 -4.65 8.38 -1.54
N PHE A 69 -5.10 7.14 -1.37
CA PHE A 69 -5.37 6.21 -2.46
C PHE A 69 -6.87 5.96 -2.52
N GLU A 70 -7.50 6.38 -3.60
CA GLU A 70 -8.94 6.27 -3.82
C GLU A 70 -9.21 5.57 -5.15
N ASP A 71 -10.05 4.54 -5.12
CA ASP A 71 -10.40 3.73 -6.30
C ASP A 71 -9.17 3.15 -7.03
N CYS A 72 -8.10 2.90 -6.31
CA CYS A 72 -6.87 2.34 -6.87
C CYS A 72 -6.88 0.81 -6.83
N THR A 73 -6.07 0.20 -7.70
CA THR A 73 -5.85 -1.24 -7.74
C THR A 73 -4.38 -1.53 -7.50
N PHE A 74 -4.10 -2.37 -6.52
CA PHE A 74 -2.75 -2.85 -6.20
C PHE A 74 -2.66 -4.31 -6.64
N VAL A 75 -1.87 -4.57 -7.69
CA VAL A 75 -1.77 -5.90 -8.31
C VAL A 75 -0.39 -6.47 -8.08
N ASN A 76 -0.32 -7.62 -7.43
CA ASN A 76 0.92 -8.35 -7.19
C ASN A 76 2.03 -7.48 -6.59
N CYS A 77 1.66 -6.50 -5.79
CA CYS A 77 2.59 -5.68 -5.05
C CYS A 77 3.25 -6.49 -3.92
N ARG A 78 4.43 -6.07 -3.53
CA ARG A 78 5.14 -6.69 -2.42
C ARG A 78 5.00 -5.81 -1.20
N TRP A 79 4.42 -6.39 -0.14
CA TRP A 79 4.10 -5.69 1.09
C TRP A 79 5.04 -6.17 2.20
N GLU A 80 5.88 -5.30 2.71
CA GLU A 80 6.82 -5.63 3.78
C GLU A 80 6.88 -4.51 4.80
N GLY A 81 6.52 -4.81 6.03
CA GLY A 81 6.54 -3.88 7.14
C GLY A 81 5.16 -3.37 7.56
N HIS A 82 5.06 -2.10 7.85
CA HIS A 82 3.88 -1.47 8.42
C HIS A 82 3.23 -0.52 7.42
N PHE A 83 1.90 -0.57 7.31
CA PHE A 83 1.14 0.20 6.34
C PHE A 83 -0.06 0.92 6.95
N ALA A 84 -0.54 1.92 6.24
CA ALA A 84 -1.71 2.72 6.53
C ALA A 84 -1.61 3.66 7.74
N ASN A 85 -0.46 3.76 8.40
CA ASN A 85 -0.30 4.62 9.58
C ASN A 85 -0.87 6.04 9.42
N ASP A 86 -0.59 6.68 8.28
CA ASP A 86 -1.06 8.02 7.94
C ASP A 86 -1.69 8.08 6.54
N ALA A 87 -1.77 6.96 5.84
CA ALA A 87 -2.36 6.89 4.50
C ALA A 87 -3.89 6.81 4.59
N TRP A 88 -4.55 7.37 3.59
CA TRP A 88 -5.99 7.25 3.40
C TRP A 88 -6.25 6.20 2.32
N LEU A 89 -7.02 5.18 2.65
CA LEU A 89 -7.31 4.05 1.78
C LEU A 89 -8.81 3.93 1.57
N ILE A 90 -9.30 4.37 0.42
CA ILE A 90 -10.74 4.44 0.14
C ILE A 90 -11.05 3.65 -1.14
N ASN A 91 -11.88 2.63 -1.01
CA ASN A 91 -12.39 1.83 -2.14
C ASN A 91 -11.30 1.24 -3.05
N ASN A 92 -10.20 0.79 -2.48
CA ASN A 92 -9.13 0.16 -3.26
C ASN A 92 -9.32 -1.35 -3.39
N ARG A 93 -8.71 -1.95 -4.41
CA ARG A 93 -8.61 -3.40 -4.58
C ARG A 93 -7.19 -3.84 -4.39
N PHE A 94 -7.02 -4.92 -3.64
CA PHE A 94 -5.73 -5.56 -3.40
C PHE A 94 -5.75 -6.97 -3.98
N ILE A 95 -4.93 -7.23 -4.98
CA ILE A 95 -4.89 -8.50 -5.73
C ILE A 95 -3.51 -9.12 -5.60
N GLY A 96 -3.46 -10.39 -5.23
CA GLY A 96 -2.23 -11.15 -5.11
C GLY A 96 -1.85 -11.49 -3.68
N LYS A 97 -0.64 -11.97 -3.49
CA LYS A 97 -0.16 -12.42 -2.17
C LYS A 97 0.19 -11.25 -1.25
N MET A 98 -0.16 -11.41 0.02
CA MET A 98 0.22 -10.49 1.08
C MET A 98 0.83 -11.29 2.23
N ASN A 99 2.04 -10.94 2.62
CA ASN A 99 2.85 -11.71 3.56
C ASN A 99 3.72 -10.79 4.44
N GLY A 100 3.79 -11.11 5.72
CA GLY A 100 4.73 -10.46 6.63
C GLY A 100 4.52 -8.96 6.82
N CYS A 101 3.29 -8.49 6.82
CA CYS A 101 2.97 -7.06 6.96
C CYS A 101 1.91 -6.80 8.04
N VAL A 102 1.89 -5.57 8.51
CA VAL A 102 0.92 -5.11 9.49
C VAL A 102 0.23 -3.85 8.96
N TRP A 103 -1.09 -3.87 9.01
CA TRP A 103 -1.93 -2.75 8.64
C TRP A 103 -2.44 -2.05 9.90
N PHE A 104 -2.22 -0.75 9.99
CA PHE A 104 -2.63 0.06 11.13
C PHE A 104 -3.83 0.93 10.77
N GLY A 105 -4.81 0.94 11.66
CA GLY A 105 -5.88 1.92 11.62
C GLY A 105 -5.46 3.27 12.21
N ALA A 106 -6.40 4.19 12.25
CA ALA A 106 -6.19 5.53 12.79
C ALA A 106 -6.05 5.56 14.32
N GLY A 107 -6.42 4.49 15.01
CA GLY A 107 -6.47 4.46 16.47
C GLY A 107 -7.35 5.56 17.05
N ASP A 108 -6.97 6.02 18.24
CA ASP A 108 -7.69 7.10 18.92
C ASP A 108 -7.45 8.48 18.32
N VAL A 109 -6.50 8.60 17.42
CA VAL A 109 -6.10 9.90 16.82
C VAL A 109 -6.94 10.26 15.60
N GLY A 110 -7.54 9.29 14.94
CA GLY A 110 -8.56 9.47 13.89
C GLY A 110 -8.17 10.36 12.71
N ARG A 111 -6.92 10.32 12.26
CA ARG A 111 -6.42 11.24 11.24
C ARG A 111 -6.55 10.74 9.79
N ASN A 112 -6.70 9.44 9.59
CA ASN A 112 -6.82 8.84 8.27
C ASN A 112 -8.12 8.05 8.15
N VAL A 113 -8.62 7.91 6.93
CA VAL A 113 -9.81 7.11 6.63
C VAL A 113 -9.40 5.85 5.89
N ILE A 114 -9.91 4.71 6.35
CA ILE A 114 -9.72 3.40 5.73
C ILE A 114 -11.10 2.78 5.58
N ALA A 115 -11.65 2.80 4.38
CA ALA A 115 -13.03 2.38 4.15
C ALA A 115 -13.23 1.73 2.79
N GLY A 116 -14.06 0.69 2.74
CA GLY A 116 -14.55 0.10 1.51
C GLY A 116 -13.50 -0.62 0.67
N ASN A 117 -12.35 -0.98 1.25
CA ASN A 117 -11.31 -1.67 0.49
C ASN A 117 -11.66 -3.14 0.27
N ASN A 118 -11.30 -3.65 -0.87
CA ASN A 118 -11.61 -5.01 -1.30
C ASN A 118 -10.36 -5.88 -1.32
N PHE A 119 -10.29 -6.82 -0.38
CA PHE A 119 -9.26 -7.84 -0.26
C PHE A 119 -9.73 -9.22 -0.75
N SER A 120 -10.88 -9.33 -1.41
CA SER A 120 -11.44 -10.63 -1.80
C SER A 120 -10.54 -11.44 -2.74
N GLU A 121 -9.67 -10.78 -3.48
CA GLU A 121 -8.69 -11.40 -4.37
C GLU A 121 -7.27 -11.40 -3.78
N THR A 122 -7.14 -11.14 -2.49
CA THR A 122 -5.87 -11.20 -1.77
C THR A 122 -5.66 -12.60 -1.20
N ILE A 123 -4.45 -13.12 -1.38
CA ILE A 123 -4.03 -14.39 -0.77
C ILE A 123 -3.18 -14.04 0.46
N PHE A 124 -3.80 -14.10 1.62
CA PHE A 124 -3.11 -13.87 2.87
C PHE A 124 -2.29 -15.11 3.25
N THR A 125 -1.01 -14.90 3.43
CA THR A 125 -0.10 -15.91 3.94
C THR A 125 0.12 -15.72 5.44
N THR A 126 1.16 -16.25 6.01
CA THR A 126 1.46 -16.09 7.43
C THR A 126 1.90 -14.67 7.79
N ASN A 127 1.67 -14.28 9.05
CA ASN A 127 2.18 -13.03 9.63
C ASN A 127 1.61 -11.75 9.00
N VAL A 128 0.32 -11.75 8.70
CA VAL A 128 -0.42 -10.53 8.38
C VAL A 128 -1.34 -10.21 9.53
N ALA A 129 -1.26 -9.01 10.07
CA ALA A 129 -2.09 -8.56 11.18
C ALA A 129 -2.67 -7.17 10.92
N PHE A 130 -3.78 -6.90 11.58
CA PHE A 130 -4.49 -5.63 11.54
C PHE A 130 -4.54 -5.08 12.96
N ARG A 131 -4.02 -3.88 13.17
CA ARG A 131 -3.82 -3.29 14.48
C ARG A 131 -4.37 -1.87 14.57
N ASN A 132 -4.37 -1.36 15.78
CA ASN A 132 -4.67 0.04 16.07
C ASN A 132 -6.04 0.46 15.52
N ALA A 133 -7.06 -0.34 15.85
CA ALA A 133 -8.44 -0.14 15.39
C ALA A 133 -8.59 -0.06 13.86
N PHE A 134 -7.84 -0.89 13.13
CA PHE A 134 -8.08 -1.04 11.69
C PHE A 134 -9.53 -1.48 11.47
N PRO A 135 -10.32 -0.77 10.63
CA PRO A 135 -11.75 -1.03 10.49
C PRO A 135 -12.03 -2.27 9.63
N VAL A 136 -11.85 -3.45 10.20
CA VAL A 136 -11.98 -4.73 9.49
C VAL A 136 -13.40 -4.97 8.96
N ASP A 137 -14.42 -4.49 9.66
CA ASP A 137 -15.83 -4.67 9.25
C ASP A 137 -16.20 -3.81 8.03
N ASP A 138 -15.44 -2.77 7.74
CA ASP A 138 -15.66 -1.89 6.58
C ASP A 138 -14.98 -2.39 5.30
N GLN A 139 -14.30 -3.52 5.36
CA GLN A 139 -13.57 -4.09 4.24
C GLN A 139 -14.24 -5.36 3.71
N THR A 140 -13.92 -5.74 2.48
CA THR A 140 -14.32 -7.02 1.90
C THR A 140 -13.14 -7.99 1.95
N TRP A 141 -13.37 -9.18 2.47
CA TRP A 141 -12.36 -10.22 2.68
C TRP A 141 -12.57 -11.42 1.77
N PRO A 142 -11.53 -12.26 1.53
CA PRO A 142 -11.71 -13.53 0.85
C PRO A 142 -12.67 -14.44 1.61
N ASP A 143 -13.38 -15.29 0.88
CA ASP A 143 -14.31 -16.25 1.48
C ASP A 143 -13.60 -17.12 2.53
N GLY A 144 -14.17 -17.18 3.74
CA GLY A 144 -13.64 -17.96 4.84
C GLY A 144 -12.40 -17.40 5.54
N TYR A 145 -11.92 -16.22 5.12
CA TYR A 145 -10.82 -15.56 5.81
C TYR A 145 -11.32 -14.70 6.97
N GLU A 146 -10.71 -14.86 8.11
CA GLU A 146 -10.94 -14.01 9.28
C GLU A 146 -9.68 -13.20 9.55
N PRO A 147 -9.73 -11.86 9.45
CA PRO A 147 -8.58 -11.03 9.71
C PRO A 147 -8.11 -11.16 11.17
N LEU A 148 -6.81 -11.31 11.33
CA LEU A 148 -6.20 -11.31 12.66
C LEU A 148 -6.14 -9.87 13.18
N GLU A 149 -7.03 -9.56 14.10
CA GLU A 149 -6.99 -8.31 14.86
C GLU A 149 -6.06 -8.49 16.07
N ASP A 150 -5.14 -7.56 16.21
CA ASP A 150 -4.19 -7.55 17.31
C ASP A 150 -4.05 -6.10 17.80
N ASP A 151 -4.32 -5.92 19.03
CA ASP A 151 -4.31 -4.61 19.70
C ASP A 151 -2.89 -4.05 19.93
#